data_85cd5ab9a9c8d3371dd781231f73b219
#
_entry.id   85cd5ab9a9c8d3371dd781231f73b219
#
_cell.length_a   1.000
_cell.length_b   1.000
_cell.length_c   1.000
_cell.angle_alpha   90.00
_cell.angle_beta   90.00
_cell.angle_gamma   90.00
#
_symmetry.space_group_name_H-M   'P 1'
#
loop_
_entity.id
_entity.type
_entity.pdbx_description
1 polymer ?
#
loop_
_entity_poly.entity_id
_entity_poly.type
_entity_poly.pdbx_seq_one_letter_code
_entity_poly.pdbx_strand_id
1 'polypeptide(L)'
;MHTACNRYSIRVVEDDALVSSYIAQVLVQLEFSVTGRASSGLEAIGLAERNRPDLALVDIRLSGPMDGIKVAQLLLERFGVPSIFLSGICDDQTNERALAESSLGFLQKPFLPSQVFDAIDRALTDILPLNG
;
A
#
# COMPACT_ATOMS: atom_id res chain seq x y z
N MET A 1 -17.74 8.76 15.10
CA MET A 1 -17.74 7.90 14.77
C MET A 1 -17.42 7.53 13.61
N HIS A 2 -16.75 7.14 13.10
CA HIS A 2 -16.45 6.84 12.00
C HIS A 2 -16.17 5.56 11.79
N THR A 3 -16.83 4.82 11.53
CA THR A 3 -16.69 3.46 11.26
C THR A 3 -16.31 3.18 9.85
N ALA A 4 -16.20 4.20 9.05
CA ALA A 4 -15.86 4.00 7.65
C ALA A 4 -14.48 3.37 7.49
N CYS A 5 -13.55 3.66 8.37
CA CYS A 5 -12.20 3.11 8.26
C CYS A 5 -12.17 1.59 8.35
N ASN A 6 -13.06 1.01 9.13
CA ASN A 6 -13.08 -0.43 9.29
C ASN A 6 -13.55 -1.16 8.05
N ARG A 7 -14.15 -0.47 7.12
CA ARG A 7 -14.64 -1.11 5.92
C ARG A 7 -13.57 -1.39 4.91
N TYR A 8 -12.45 -0.70 4.99
CA TYR A 8 -11.43 -0.80 3.96
C TYR A 8 -10.34 -1.74 4.39
N SER A 9 -9.96 -2.61 3.46
CA SER A 9 -8.92 -3.59 3.72
C SER A 9 -7.65 -3.16 3.02
N ILE A 10 -6.57 -3.24 3.76
CA ILE A 10 -5.27 -2.78 3.29
C ILE A 10 -4.31 -3.96 3.29
N ARG A 11 -3.61 -4.16 2.19
CA ARG A 11 -2.56 -5.16 2.09
C ARG A 11 -1.21 -4.49 2.25
N VAL A 12 -0.35 -5.05 3.07
CA VAL A 12 1.00 -4.53 3.27
C VAL A 12 1.96 -5.40 2.48
N VAL A 13 2.77 -4.80 1.62
CA VAL A 13 3.77 -5.51 0.83
C VAL A 13 5.12 -4.91 1.15
N GLU A 14 5.86 -5.57 2.02
CA GLU A 14 7.10 -5.06 2.59
C GLU A 14 7.95 -6.24 3.02
N ASP A 15 9.19 -6.31 2.55
CA ASP A 15 10.04 -7.45 2.87
C ASP A 15 10.78 -7.32 4.21
N ASP A 16 10.84 -6.13 4.78
CA ASP A 16 11.42 -5.96 6.11
C ASP A 16 10.35 -6.27 7.16
N ALA A 17 10.55 -7.33 7.92
CA ALA A 17 9.54 -7.80 8.85
C ALA A 17 9.20 -6.78 9.93
N LEU A 18 10.20 -6.01 10.39
CA LEU A 18 9.95 -5.01 11.42
C LEU A 18 9.12 -3.86 10.88
N VAL A 19 9.43 -3.40 9.68
CA VAL A 19 8.67 -2.34 9.04
C VAL A 19 7.25 -2.80 8.77
N SER A 20 7.11 -4.01 8.24
CA SER A 20 5.79 -4.59 7.97
C SER A 20 4.94 -4.67 9.22
N SER A 21 5.55 -5.12 10.32
CA SER A 21 4.85 -5.25 11.59
C SER A 21 4.42 -3.87 12.11
N TYR A 22 5.30 -2.89 12.02
CA TYR A 22 4.98 -1.53 12.46
C TYR A 22 3.80 -0.97 11.67
N ILE A 23 3.83 -1.11 10.35
CA ILE A 23 2.76 -0.61 9.51
C ILE A 23 1.44 -1.28 9.87
N ALA A 24 1.47 -2.60 10.05
CA ALA A 24 0.26 -3.33 10.39
C ALA A 24 -0.34 -2.85 11.70
N GLN A 25 0.52 -2.61 12.70
CA GLN A 25 0.04 -2.09 13.97
C GLN A 25 -0.59 -0.71 13.82
N VAL A 26 0.03 0.16 13.04
CA VAL A 26 -0.50 1.50 12.81
C VAL A 26 -1.87 1.40 12.12
N LEU A 27 -1.99 0.55 11.13
CA LEU A 27 -3.26 0.39 10.41
C LEU A 27 -4.36 -0.09 11.33
N VAL A 28 -4.05 -1.04 12.20
CA VAL A 28 -5.04 -1.54 13.15
C VAL A 28 -5.46 -0.43 14.12
N GLN A 29 -4.50 0.35 14.60
CA GLN A 29 -4.81 1.46 15.48
C GLN A 29 -5.69 2.50 14.81
N LEU A 30 -5.53 2.67 13.49
CA LEU A 30 -6.34 3.59 12.72
C LEU A 30 -7.66 2.96 12.26
N GLU A 31 -7.92 1.75 12.70
CA GLU A 31 -9.18 1.05 12.44
C GLU A 31 -9.37 0.59 10.99
N PHE A 32 -8.27 0.42 10.28
CA PHE A 32 -8.33 -0.26 8.99
C PHE A 32 -8.18 -1.76 9.20
N SER A 33 -8.66 -2.51 8.23
CA SER A 33 -8.53 -3.96 8.25
C SER A 33 -7.26 -4.36 7.51
N VAL A 34 -6.40 -5.13 8.14
CA VAL A 34 -5.19 -5.61 7.47
C VAL A 34 -5.46 -7.04 7.01
N THR A 35 -5.58 -7.22 5.68
CA THR A 35 -5.99 -8.51 5.16
C THR A 35 -4.83 -9.42 4.84
N GLY A 36 -3.64 -9.03 5.23
CA GLY A 36 -2.48 -9.87 5.05
C GLY A 36 -1.26 -9.03 4.80
N ARG A 37 -0.11 -9.63 5.04
CA ARG A 37 1.17 -8.99 4.81
C ARG A 37 1.95 -9.91 3.87
N ALA A 38 2.47 -9.34 2.80
CA ALA A 38 3.29 -10.06 1.85
C ALA A 38 4.71 -9.57 1.98
N SER A 39 5.67 -10.47 1.88
CA SER A 39 7.07 -10.10 1.96
C SER A 39 7.73 -10.10 0.58
N SER A 40 7.00 -10.42 -0.45
CA SER A 40 7.53 -10.41 -1.81
C SER A 40 6.41 -10.11 -2.80
N GLY A 41 6.80 -9.80 -4.02
CA GLY A 41 5.83 -9.53 -5.07
C GLY A 41 5.00 -10.75 -5.41
N LEU A 42 5.62 -11.92 -5.49
CA LEU A 42 4.89 -13.13 -5.81
C LEU A 42 3.85 -13.44 -4.74
N GLU A 43 4.22 -13.26 -3.49
CA GLU A 43 3.29 -13.48 -2.40
C GLU A 43 2.13 -12.49 -2.45
N ALA A 44 2.42 -11.23 -2.79
CA ALA A 44 1.39 -10.21 -2.88
C ALA A 44 0.35 -10.55 -3.95
N ILE A 45 0.82 -11.01 -5.10
CA ILE A 45 -0.09 -11.40 -6.18
C ILE A 45 -0.92 -12.61 -5.76
N GLY A 46 -0.29 -13.60 -5.13
CA GLY A 46 -1.01 -14.79 -4.69
C GLY A 46 -2.08 -14.47 -3.67
N LEU A 47 -1.79 -13.56 -2.75
CA LEU A 47 -2.79 -13.15 -1.77
C LEU A 47 -3.94 -12.38 -2.42
N ALA A 48 -3.64 -11.55 -3.42
CA ALA A 48 -4.68 -10.79 -4.11
C ALA A 48 -5.63 -11.71 -4.87
N GLU A 49 -5.11 -12.80 -5.40
CA GLU A 49 -5.96 -13.79 -6.07
C GLU A 49 -6.97 -14.43 -5.13
N ARG A 50 -6.58 -14.59 -3.87
CA ARG A 50 -7.47 -15.21 -2.91
C ARG A 50 -8.38 -14.21 -2.23
N ASN A 51 -7.90 -13.03 -1.98
CA ASN A 51 -8.62 -12.05 -1.21
C ASN A 51 -8.17 -10.66 -1.64
N ARG A 52 -8.96 -10.01 -2.44
CA ARG A 52 -8.62 -8.72 -3.01
C ARG A 52 -8.75 -7.62 -1.97
N PRO A 53 -7.68 -6.87 -1.68
CA PRO A 53 -7.80 -5.74 -0.76
C PRO A 53 -8.35 -4.51 -1.49
N ASP A 54 -8.71 -3.49 -0.72
CA ASP A 54 -9.13 -2.23 -1.30
C ASP A 54 -7.95 -1.38 -1.73
N LEU A 55 -6.83 -1.51 -1.03
CA LEU A 55 -5.66 -0.69 -1.27
C LEU A 55 -4.43 -1.46 -0.82
N ALA A 56 -3.30 -1.22 -1.43
CA ALA A 56 -2.03 -1.83 -1.01
C ALA A 56 -1.03 -0.76 -0.65
N LEU A 57 -0.24 -1.01 0.38
CA LEU A 57 0.94 -0.21 0.70
C LEU A 57 2.13 -1.05 0.27
N VAL A 58 2.90 -0.57 -0.69
CA VAL A 58 3.92 -1.37 -1.35
C VAL A 58 5.27 -0.70 -1.27
N ASP A 59 6.25 -1.41 -0.69
CA ASP A 59 7.62 -0.92 -0.65
C ASP A 59 8.15 -0.87 -2.09
N ILE A 60 8.66 0.27 -2.50
CA ILE A 60 9.23 0.42 -3.83
C ILE A 60 10.37 -0.57 -4.03
N ARG A 61 11.19 -0.77 -3.00
CA ARG A 61 12.37 -1.61 -3.09
C ARG A 61 12.15 -3.00 -2.51
N LEU A 62 11.32 -3.76 -3.16
CA LEU A 62 11.16 -5.15 -2.75
C LEU A 62 12.32 -5.98 -3.30
N SER A 63 12.74 -6.96 -2.50
CA SER A 63 13.71 -7.94 -2.94
C SER A 63 13.07 -8.91 -3.92
N GLY A 64 13.87 -9.56 -4.71
CA GLY A 64 13.39 -10.62 -5.60
C GLY A 64 13.18 -10.13 -7.01
N PRO A 65 12.55 -10.95 -7.84
CA PRO A 65 12.45 -10.65 -9.27
C PRO A 65 11.53 -9.50 -9.62
N MET A 66 10.59 -9.15 -8.73
CA MET A 66 9.71 -8.03 -8.98
C MET A 66 9.93 -6.96 -7.94
N ASP A 67 10.19 -5.73 -8.38
CA ASP A 67 10.25 -4.62 -7.44
C ASP A 67 8.84 -4.12 -7.13
N GLY A 68 8.73 -3.16 -6.22
CA GLY A 68 7.43 -2.68 -5.79
C GLY A 68 6.63 -2.02 -6.90
N ILE A 69 7.30 -1.37 -7.85
CA ILE A 69 6.60 -0.71 -8.95
C ILE A 69 5.94 -1.75 -9.84
N LYS A 70 6.65 -2.83 -10.14
CA LYS A 70 6.07 -3.89 -10.94
C LYS A 70 4.91 -4.55 -10.23
N VAL A 71 5.04 -4.78 -8.93
CA VAL A 71 3.96 -5.36 -8.14
C VAL A 71 2.73 -4.46 -8.20
N ALA A 72 2.92 -3.15 -8.01
CA ALA A 72 1.80 -2.22 -8.03
C ALA A 72 1.11 -2.19 -9.39
N GLN A 73 1.88 -2.27 -10.48
CA GLN A 73 1.31 -2.35 -11.80
C GLN A 73 0.42 -3.58 -11.94
N LEU A 74 0.91 -4.72 -11.52
CA LEU A 74 0.15 -5.98 -11.64
C LEU A 74 -1.08 -5.97 -10.76
N LEU A 75 -0.96 -5.42 -9.53
CA LEU A 75 -2.12 -5.32 -8.66
C LEU A 75 -3.21 -4.47 -9.29
N LEU A 76 -2.83 -3.38 -9.92
CA LEU A 76 -3.80 -2.52 -10.56
C LEU A 76 -4.39 -3.16 -11.81
N GLU A 77 -3.54 -3.70 -12.68
CA GLU A 77 -4.00 -4.24 -13.97
C GLU A 77 -4.83 -5.50 -13.81
N ARG A 78 -4.42 -6.38 -12.91
CA ARG A 78 -5.07 -7.68 -12.78
C ARG A 78 -6.23 -7.67 -11.80
N PHE A 79 -6.15 -6.85 -10.75
CA PHE A 79 -7.13 -6.91 -9.68
C PHE A 79 -7.83 -5.58 -9.41
N GLY A 80 -7.42 -4.52 -10.07
CA GLY A 80 -8.00 -3.21 -9.83
C GLY A 80 -7.65 -2.65 -8.45
N VAL A 81 -6.52 -3.08 -7.88
CA VAL A 81 -6.10 -2.65 -6.55
C VAL A 81 -5.07 -1.53 -6.70
N PRO A 82 -5.39 -0.32 -6.26
CA PRO A 82 -4.41 0.78 -6.30
C PRO A 82 -3.42 0.68 -5.16
N SER A 83 -2.31 1.37 -5.28
CA SER A 83 -1.22 1.30 -4.29
C SER A 83 -0.74 2.67 -3.86
N ILE A 84 -0.25 2.73 -2.63
CA ILE A 84 0.55 3.83 -2.12
C ILE A 84 1.94 3.25 -1.93
N PHE A 85 2.97 3.95 -2.39
CA PHE A 85 4.33 3.45 -2.26
C PHE A 85 4.96 3.86 -0.94
N LEU A 86 5.75 2.95 -0.38
CA LEU A 86 6.59 3.23 0.78
C LEU A 86 8.00 3.42 0.24
N SER A 87 8.63 4.55 0.52
CA SER A 87 9.93 4.84 -0.05
C SER A 87 10.93 5.26 1.02
N GLY A 88 12.17 4.94 0.79
CA GLY A 88 13.25 5.37 1.65
C GLY A 88 13.82 6.71 1.21
N ILE A 89 14.81 7.18 1.95
CA ILE A 89 15.37 8.50 1.73
C ILE A 89 16.08 8.60 0.40
N CYS A 90 16.66 7.53 -0.09
CA CYS A 90 17.52 7.56 -1.25
C CYS A 90 16.83 7.14 -2.54
N ASP A 91 15.54 7.30 -2.63
CA ASP A 91 14.78 6.76 -3.74
C ASP A 91 14.27 7.80 -4.73
N ASP A 92 15.00 8.88 -4.93
CA ASP A 92 14.49 9.99 -5.76
C ASP A 92 14.13 9.58 -7.18
N GLN A 93 15.01 8.89 -7.86
CA GLN A 93 14.74 8.45 -9.23
C GLN A 93 13.63 7.42 -9.28
N THR A 94 13.62 6.56 -8.29
CA THR A 94 12.57 5.56 -8.18
C THR A 94 11.23 6.22 -7.92
N ASN A 95 11.23 7.31 -7.14
CA ASN A 95 9.99 8.05 -6.87
C ASN A 95 9.42 8.65 -8.15
N GLU A 96 10.27 9.19 -9.03
CA GLU A 96 9.80 9.72 -10.30
C GLU A 96 9.16 8.63 -11.13
N ARG A 97 9.80 7.48 -11.19
CA ARG A 97 9.27 6.35 -11.92
C ARG A 97 7.94 5.88 -11.33
N ALA A 98 7.85 5.86 -10.02
CA ALA A 98 6.62 5.45 -9.34
C ALA A 98 5.49 6.41 -9.62
N LEU A 99 5.77 7.71 -9.66
CA LEU A 99 4.76 8.69 -10.01
C LEU A 99 4.25 8.46 -11.44
N ALA A 100 5.16 8.11 -12.34
CA ALA A 100 4.78 7.85 -13.70
C ALA A 100 3.89 6.60 -13.82
N GLU A 101 3.95 5.71 -12.84
CA GLU A 101 3.11 4.53 -12.82
C GLU A 101 1.75 4.78 -12.19
N SER A 102 1.43 6.01 -11.90
CA SER A 102 0.10 6.40 -11.42
C SER A 102 -0.26 5.89 -10.04
N SER A 103 0.69 5.96 -9.13
CA SER A 103 0.38 5.60 -7.76
C SER A 103 -0.55 6.62 -7.15
N LEU A 104 -1.19 6.25 -6.05
CA LEU A 104 -2.05 7.15 -5.31
C LEU A 104 -1.28 7.93 -4.24
N GLY A 105 0.02 7.84 -4.23
CA GLY A 105 0.83 8.64 -3.33
C GLY A 105 2.01 7.88 -2.77
N PHE A 106 2.74 8.55 -1.91
CA PHE A 106 3.91 8.01 -1.27
C PHE A 106 3.87 8.20 0.21
N LEU A 107 4.51 7.30 0.93
CA LEU A 107 4.84 7.48 2.34
C LEU A 107 6.34 7.33 2.44
N GLN A 108 7.01 8.37 2.89
CA GLN A 108 8.47 8.33 3.04
C GLN A 108 8.83 7.78 4.41
N LYS A 109 9.69 6.79 4.44
CA LYS A 109 10.16 6.21 5.69
C LYS A 109 11.21 7.13 6.34
N PRO A 110 11.21 7.27 7.63
CA PRO A 110 10.22 6.76 8.58
C PRO A 110 8.98 7.65 8.60
N PHE A 111 7.83 7.06 8.85
CA PHE A 111 6.59 7.83 8.84
C PHE A 111 5.84 7.69 10.16
N LEU A 112 5.03 8.70 10.46
CA LEU A 112 4.22 8.73 11.65
C LEU A 112 2.81 8.21 11.33
N PRO A 113 2.09 7.74 12.35
CA PRO A 113 0.71 7.28 12.11
C PRO A 113 -0.17 8.30 11.42
N SER A 114 -0.03 9.59 11.74
CA SER A 114 -0.82 10.63 11.09
C SER A 114 -0.54 10.71 9.61
N GLN A 115 0.70 10.48 9.21
CA GLN A 115 1.07 10.50 7.79
C GLN A 115 0.46 9.31 7.07
N VAL A 116 0.44 8.16 7.72
CA VAL A 116 -0.19 6.97 7.16
C VAL A 116 -1.68 7.22 6.95
N PHE A 117 -2.33 7.76 7.98
CA PHE A 117 -3.75 8.04 7.88
C PHE A 117 -4.05 9.02 6.76
N ASP A 118 -3.29 10.10 6.66
CA ASP A 118 -3.53 11.13 5.64
C ASP A 118 -3.36 10.56 4.24
N ALA A 119 -2.34 9.74 4.03
CA ALA A 119 -2.09 9.16 2.72
C ALA A 119 -3.23 8.23 2.31
N ILE A 120 -3.69 7.41 3.24
CA ILE A 120 -4.77 6.48 2.94
C ILE A 120 -6.09 7.22 2.73
N ASP A 121 -6.36 8.20 3.58
CA ASP A 121 -7.59 8.98 3.48
C ASP A 121 -7.67 9.67 2.11
N ARG A 122 -6.57 10.25 1.67
CA ARG A 122 -6.50 10.89 0.37
C ARG A 122 -6.69 9.88 -0.75
N ALA A 123 -6.05 8.73 -0.65
CA ALA A 123 -6.16 7.70 -1.65
C ALA A 123 -7.57 7.16 -1.76
N LEU A 124 -8.22 6.95 -0.64
CA LEU A 124 -9.60 6.45 -0.65
C LEU A 124 -10.56 7.48 -1.21
N THR A 125 -10.29 8.74 -0.96
CA THR A 125 -11.11 9.81 -1.54
C THR A 125 -11.00 9.80 -3.06
N ASP A 126 -9.80 9.55 -3.58
CA ASP A 126 -9.61 9.49 -5.03
C ASP A 126 -10.24 8.26 -5.66
N ILE A 127 -10.27 7.13 -4.94
CA ILE A 127 -10.84 5.91 -5.44
C ILE A 127 -12.35 5.94 -5.45
N LEU A 128 -12.94 6.46 -4.39
CA LEU A 128 -14.38 6.40 -4.20
C LEU A 128 -15.04 7.61 -4.82
N PRO A 129 -16.02 7.41 -5.68
CA PRO A 129 -16.74 8.54 -6.24
C PRO A 129 -17.48 9.30 -5.15
N LEU A 130 -17.63 10.56 -5.38
CA LEU A 130 -18.30 11.37 -4.39
C LEU A 130 -19.71 11.02 -4.15
N ASN A 131 -20.31 10.38 -5.09
CA ASN A 131 -21.67 10.03 -4.89
C ASN A 131 -21.78 8.87 -4.02
N GLY A 132 -20.71 8.26 -3.83
CA GLY A 132 -20.73 7.00 -3.08
C GLY A 132 -20.87 7.27 -1.71
#